data_06437e52a8666bf5bad59d23fea6e917
#
_entry.id   06437e52a8666bf5bad59d23fea6e917
#
_cell.length_a   1.000
_cell.length_b   1.000
_cell.length_c   1.000
_cell.angle_alpha   90.00
_cell.angle_beta   90.00
_cell.angle_gamma   90.00
#
_symmetry.space_group_name_H-M   'P 1'
#
loop_
_entity.id
_entity.type
_entity.pdbx_description
1 polymer ?
#
loop_
_entity_poly.entity_id
_entity_poly.type
_entity_poly.pdbx_seq_one_letter_code
_entity_poly.pdbx_strand_id
1 'polypeptide(L)'
;MYIRNAILDGEDVRVRDVTTSYAVLSICGPKSRDLLSEICDVDLNKNAFPLNSLKSFYLGHAMVFAQRLSFTGALGWEIFITPDFAEYVFEKIMTAGRKHGLQLVGSEALNVLRIEKGFLHWGHDMAYAERPCQMGLEFICKPNEHTPFIGQEAYLAHKQS
;
A
#
# COMPACT_ATOMS: atom_id res chain seq x y z
N MET A 1 -5.29 -17.71 3.58
CA MET A 1 -6.23 -18.85 3.64
C MET A 1 -7.69 -18.43 3.44
N TYR A 2 -8.16 -17.32 4.03
CA TYR A 2 -9.56 -16.86 3.93
C TYR A 2 -10.07 -16.76 2.47
N ILE A 3 -9.34 -16.06 1.58
CA ILE A 3 -9.76 -15.85 0.19
C ILE A 3 -9.93 -17.19 -0.56
N ARG A 4 -9.05 -18.16 -0.35
CA ARG A 4 -9.17 -19.49 -0.98
C ARG A 4 -10.42 -20.24 -0.52
N ASN A 5 -10.78 -20.08 0.75
CA ASN A 5 -11.96 -20.74 1.32
C ASN A 5 -13.28 -20.04 0.94
N ALA A 6 -13.22 -18.85 0.37
CA ALA A 6 -14.37 -18.09 -0.09
C ALA A 6 -14.72 -18.36 -1.58
N ILE A 7 -13.91 -19.12 -2.30
CA ILE A 7 -14.20 -19.53 -3.69
C ILE A 7 -15.32 -20.55 -3.66
N LEU A 8 -16.36 -20.30 -4.45
CA LEU A 8 -17.52 -21.18 -4.56
C LEU A 8 -17.29 -22.27 -5.61
N ASP A 9 -17.98 -23.40 -5.44
CA ASP A 9 -17.95 -24.48 -6.43
C ASP A 9 -18.48 -23.97 -7.78
N GLY A 10 -17.70 -24.22 -8.83
CA GLY A 10 -18.02 -23.79 -10.20
C GLY A 10 -17.44 -22.44 -10.61
N GLU A 11 -16.80 -21.70 -9.72
CA GLU A 11 -16.08 -20.48 -10.08
C GLU A 11 -14.69 -20.79 -10.70
N ASP A 12 -14.39 -20.18 -11.84
CA ASP A 12 -13.04 -20.25 -12.46
C ASP A 12 -12.14 -19.15 -11.87
N VAL A 13 -11.78 -19.31 -10.60
CA VAL A 13 -10.93 -18.38 -9.84
C VAL A 13 -9.69 -19.10 -9.35
N ARG A 14 -8.52 -18.45 -9.50
CA ARG A 14 -7.25 -18.93 -8.97
C ARG A 14 -6.65 -17.92 -8.01
N VAL A 15 -6.34 -18.36 -6.80
CA VAL A 15 -5.60 -17.58 -5.80
C VAL A 15 -4.17 -18.10 -5.71
N ARG A 16 -3.20 -17.25 -6.06
CA ARG A 16 -1.78 -17.54 -5.95
C ARG A 16 -1.13 -16.61 -4.93
N ASP A 17 -0.40 -17.17 -4.00
CA ASP A 17 0.49 -16.41 -3.13
C ASP A 17 1.78 -16.08 -3.90
N VAL A 18 2.07 -14.80 -4.02
CA VAL A 18 3.25 -14.27 -4.72
C VAL A 18 4.16 -13.45 -3.79
N THR A 19 4.00 -13.60 -2.48
CA THR A 19 4.73 -12.83 -1.46
C THR A 19 6.24 -12.88 -1.67
N THR A 20 6.78 -14.06 -1.97
CA THR A 20 8.22 -14.25 -2.19
C THR A 20 8.69 -13.87 -3.60
N SER A 21 7.76 -13.51 -4.49
CA SER A 21 8.08 -13.13 -5.87
C SER A 21 8.51 -11.67 -6.00
N TYR A 22 8.34 -10.87 -4.95
CA TYR A 22 8.67 -9.45 -4.96
C TYR A 22 9.39 -9.03 -3.70
N ALA A 23 10.40 -8.17 -3.86
CA ALA A 23 10.87 -7.25 -2.83
C ALA A 23 10.03 -5.98 -2.88
N VAL A 24 9.81 -5.33 -1.75
CA VAL A 24 9.05 -4.08 -1.68
C VAL A 24 9.90 -3.00 -1.04
N LEU A 25 10.06 -1.87 -1.75
CA LEU A 25 10.66 -0.66 -1.23
C LEU A 25 9.58 0.41 -1.05
N SER A 26 9.44 0.93 0.16
CA SER A 26 8.57 2.06 0.45
C SER A 26 9.39 3.34 0.45
N ILE A 27 9.00 4.30 -0.39
CA ILE A 27 9.56 5.64 -0.43
C ILE A 27 8.48 6.66 -0.08
N CYS A 28 8.71 7.51 0.91
CA CYS A 28 7.73 8.49 1.34
C CYS A 28 8.38 9.81 1.75
N GLY A 29 7.59 10.87 1.75
CA GLY A 29 8.01 12.21 2.12
C GLY A 29 7.73 13.23 1.02
N PRO A 30 7.84 14.53 1.34
CA PRO A 30 7.42 15.61 0.43
C PRO A 30 8.22 15.66 -0.88
N LYS A 31 9.47 15.19 -0.88
CA LYS A 31 10.36 15.16 -2.05
C LYS A 31 10.37 13.82 -2.79
N SER A 32 9.56 12.84 -2.38
CA SER A 32 9.55 11.51 -2.99
C SER A 32 9.19 11.54 -4.48
N ARG A 33 8.28 12.45 -4.88
CA ARG A 33 7.95 12.65 -6.29
C ARG A 33 9.11 13.18 -7.10
N ASP A 34 9.78 14.22 -6.62
CA ASP A 34 10.89 14.86 -7.31
C ASP A 34 12.02 13.85 -7.51
N LEU A 35 12.33 13.09 -6.47
CA LEU A 35 13.34 12.03 -6.52
C LEU A 35 12.97 10.97 -7.56
N LEU A 36 11.76 10.40 -7.50
CA LEU A 36 11.36 9.33 -8.42
C LEU A 36 11.28 9.82 -9.87
N SER A 37 10.86 11.06 -10.12
CA SER A 37 10.80 11.65 -11.47
C SER A 37 12.15 11.73 -12.18
N GLU A 38 13.25 11.61 -11.46
CA GLU A 38 14.59 11.62 -12.06
C GLU A 38 15.06 10.25 -12.54
N ILE A 39 14.45 9.20 -12.05
CA ILE A 39 14.90 7.82 -12.29
C ILE A 39 13.85 6.96 -13.00
N CYS A 40 12.69 7.51 -13.29
CA CYS A 40 11.65 6.86 -14.11
C CYS A 40 11.06 7.86 -15.12
N ASP A 41 10.45 7.33 -16.16
CA ASP A 41 9.85 8.07 -17.27
C ASP A 41 8.33 8.25 -17.12
N VAL A 42 7.73 7.75 -16.05
CA VAL A 42 6.29 7.85 -15.81
C VAL A 42 5.92 9.19 -15.18
N ASP A 43 4.80 9.74 -15.61
CA ASP A 43 4.24 10.94 -14.97
C ASP A 43 3.68 10.58 -13.58
N LEU A 44 4.32 11.16 -12.55
CA LEU A 44 4.00 10.98 -11.13
C LEU A 44 3.05 12.05 -10.56
N ASN A 45 2.52 12.94 -11.41
CA ASN A 45 1.55 13.94 -10.98
C ASN A 45 0.28 13.29 -10.42
N LYS A 46 -0.41 14.02 -9.55
CA LYS A 46 -1.60 13.49 -8.86
C LYS A 46 -2.73 13.05 -9.80
N ASN A 47 -2.83 13.69 -10.96
CA ASN A 47 -3.87 13.36 -11.96
C ASN A 47 -3.46 12.16 -12.82
N ALA A 48 -2.18 12.07 -13.17
CA ALA A 48 -1.64 10.96 -13.93
C ALA A 48 -1.47 9.71 -13.07
N PHE A 49 -1.11 9.87 -11.80
CA PHE A 49 -0.92 8.77 -10.85
C PHE A 49 -1.74 9.03 -9.56
N PRO A 50 -3.06 8.79 -9.58
CA PRO A 50 -3.94 9.04 -8.44
C PRO A 50 -3.58 8.21 -7.20
N LEU A 51 -4.02 8.65 -6.01
CA LEU A 51 -3.90 7.90 -4.77
C LEU A 51 -4.55 6.51 -4.92
N ASN A 52 -3.96 5.48 -4.35
CA ASN A 52 -4.36 4.07 -4.42
C ASN A 52 -4.29 3.43 -5.82
N SER A 53 -3.81 4.15 -6.84
CA SER A 53 -3.58 3.55 -8.15
C SER A 53 -2.27 2.77 -8.19
N LEU A 54 -2.24 1.76 -9.05
CA LEU A 54 -1.07 0.93 -9.36
C LEU A 54 -0.67 1.16 -10.81
N LYS A 55 0.63 1.32 -11.06
CA LYS A 55 1.20 1.40 -12.41
C LYS A 55 2.43 0.52 -12.52
N SER A 56 2.70 0.05 -13.73
CA SER A 56 3.96 -0.57 -14.12
C SER A 56 4.76 0.37 -15.00
N PHE A 57 6.05 0.48 -14.74
CA PHE A 57 6.98 1.31 -15.51
C PHE A 57 8.42 0.84 -15.28
N TYR A 58 9.34 1.40 -16.06
CA TYR A 58 10.76 1.13 -15.86
C TYR A 58 11.38 2.12 -14.86
N LEU A 59 12.09 1.59 -13.88
CA LEU A 59 12.97 2.32 -13.00
C LEU A 59 14.41 1.98 -13.40
N GLY A 60 14.99 2.80 -14.28
CA GLY A 60 16.20 2.43 -15.01
C GLY A 60 15.95 1.23 -15.92
N HIS A 61 16.60 0.09 -15.65
CA HIS A 61 16.44 -1.14 -16.42
C HIS A 61 15.46 -2.13 -15.79
N ALA A 62 14.98 -1.86 -14.59
CA ALA A 62 14.08 -2.75 -13.86
C ALA A 62 12.62 -2.40 -14.16
N MET A 63 11.84 -3.38 -14.62
CA MET A 63 10.38 -3.26 -14.65
C MET A 63 9.87 -3.40 -13.21
N VAL A 64 9.12 -2.42 -12.76
CA VAL A 64 8.54 -2.39 -11.42
C VAL A 64 7.03 -2.16 -11.49
N PHE A 65 6.33 -2.59 -10.44
CA PHE A 65 4.98 -2.11 -10.15
C PHE A 65 5.09 -1.13 -8.99
N ALA A 66 4.40 0.00 -9.07
CA ALA A 66 4.35 0.91 -7.95
C ALA A 66 2.91 1.30 -7.64
N GLN A 67 2.58 1.23 -6.36
CA GLN A 67 1.30 1.69 -5.85
C GLN A 67 1.50 3.03 -5.14
N ARG A 68 0.68 4.02 -5.49
CA ARG A 68 0.75 5.32 -4.82
C ARG A 68 -0.01 5.28 -3.50
N LEU A 69 0.71 4.92 -2.46
CA LEU A 69 0.28 4.99 -1.06
C LEU A 69 1.49 5.02 -0.15
N SER A 70 1.29 5.32 1.11
CA SER A 70 2.31 5.11 2.15
C SER A 70 1.66 4.85 3.49
N PHE A 71 2.29 4.03 4.31
CA PHE A 71 1.82 3.73 5.66
C PHE A 71 1.96 4.92 6.62
N THR A 72 2.82 5.88 6.30
CA THR A 72 2.98 7.12 7.08
C THR A 72 1.96 8.19 6.75
N GLY A 73 1.12 7.99 5.73
CA GLY A 73 0.18 8.99 5.23
C GLY A 73 0.83 10.22 4.57
N ALA A 74 2.15 10.20 4.39
CA ALA A 74 2.86 11.18 3.57
C ALA A 74 2.74 10.83 2.08
N LEU A 75 3.13 11.75 1.20
CA LEU A 75 3.28 11.45 -0.22
C LEU A 75 4.27 10.29 -0.37
N GLY A 76 3.91 9.24 -1.10
CA GLY A 76 4.78 8.09 -1.25
C GLY A 76 4.29 7.04 -2.22
N TRP A 77 5.16 6.08 -2.47
CA TRP A 77 4.93 4.90 -3.30
C TRP A 77 5.51 3.65 -2.65
N GLU A 78 4.80 2.56 -2.77
CA GLU A 78 5.32 1.20 -2.53
C GLU A 78 5.70 0.60 -3.88
N ILE A 79 6.97 0.25 -4.03
CA ILE A 79 7.56 -0.22 -5.28
C ILE A 79 7.84 -1.70 -5.15
N PHE A 80 7.14 -2.50 -5.95
CA PHE A 80 7.26 -3.96 -6.02
C PHE A 80 8.25 -4.32 -7.12
N ILE A 81 9.29 -5.03 -6.77
CA ILE A 81 10.46 -5.31 -7.60
C ILE A 81 10.72 -6.80 -7.58
N THR A 82 11.01 -7.40 -8.74
CA THR A 82 11.48 -8.80 -8.72
C THR A 82 12.83 -8.87 -7.99
N PRO A 83 13.08 -9.93 -7.20
CA PRO A 83 14.25 -10.02 -6.32
C PRO A 83 15.58 -9.75 -7.03
N ASP A 84 15.71 -10.18 -8.29
CA ASP A 84 16.94 -10.00 -9.10
C ASP A 84 17.32 -8.53 -9.33
N PHE A 85 16.35 -7.61 -9.25
CA PHE A 85 16.55 -6.18 -9.43
C PHE A 85 16.47 -5.37 -8.14
N ALA A 86 16.22 -6.00 -7.00
CA ALA A 86 15.97 -5.29 -5.74
C ALA A 86 17.16 -4.41 -5.32
N GLU A 87 18.37 -4.94 -5.35
CA GLU A 87 19.59 -4.21 -5.02
C GLU A 87 19.83 -3.05 -5.99
N TYR A 88 19.73 -3.31 -7.30
CA TYR A 88 19.89 -2.29 -8.33
C TYR A 88 18.92 -1.11 -8.14
N VAL A 89 17.65 -1.40 -7.89
CA VAL A 89 16.62 -0.35 -7.69
C VAL A 89 16.88 0.41 -6.40
N PHE A 90 17.25 -0.28 -5.32
CA PHE A 90 17.62 0.34 -4.05
C PHE A 90 18.79 1.32 -4.23
N GLU A 91 19.87 0.90 -4.85
CA GLU A 91 21.07 1.75 -5.08
C GLU A 91 20.72 2.95 -5.97
N LYS A 92 19.90 2.74 -6.98
CA LYS A 92 19.46 3.81 -7.86
C LYS A 92 18.63 4.87 -7.12
N ILE A 93 17.71 4.44 -6.26
CA ILE A 93 16.92 5.32 -5.39
C ILE A 93 17.85 6.06 -4.41
N MET A 94 18.76 5.35 -3.75
CA MET A 94 19.71 5.95 -2.80
C MET A 94 20.62 6.98 -3.47
N THR A 95 21.09 6.70 -4.66
CA THR A 95 21.95 7.62 -5.41
C THR A 95 21.20 8.90 -5.79
N ALA A 96 20.02 8.79 -6.38
CA ALA A 96 19.20 9.95 -6.72
C ALA A 96 18.73 10.70 -5.47
N GLY A 97 18.48 9.98 -4.40
CA GLY A 97 17.98 10.51 -3.13
C GLY A 97 18.93 11.42 -2.36
N ARG A 98 20.23 11.30 -2.57
CA ARG A 98 21.25 12.08 -1.82
C ARG A 98 20.98 13.58 -1.86
N LYS A 99 20.72 14.14 -3.04
CA LYS A 99 20.45 15.58 -3.19
C LYS A 99 19.09 16.02 -2.65
N HIS A 100 18.16 15.07 -2.47
CA HIS A 100 16.84 15.31 -1.89
C HIS A 100 16.83 15.14 -0.36
N GLY A 101 17.95 14.70 0.22
CA GLY A 101 18.06 14.43 1.66
C GLY A 101 17.35 13.14 2.07
N LEU A 102 17.34 12.14 1.19
CA LEU A 102 16.78 10.81 1.49
C LEU A 102 17.52 10.19 2.68
N GLN A 103 16.77 9.64 3.62
CA GLN A 103 17.26 8.91 4.79
C GLN A 103 16.62 7.52 4.85
N LEU A 104 17.35 6.54 5.30
CA LEU A 104 16.80 5.24 5.68
C LEU A 104 16.05 5.38 6.99
N VAL A 105 14.88 4.79 7.06
CA VAL A 105 13.96 4.88 8.20
C VAL A 105 13.78 3.49 8.81
N GLY A 106 13.96 3.38 10.12
CA GLY A 106 13.71 2.15 10.87
C GLY A 106 12.22 1.97 11.19
N SER A 107 11.84 0.75 11.57
CA SER A 107 10.46 0.37 11.87
C SER A 107 9.82 1.20 12.99
N GLU A 108 10.58 1.56 14.02
CA GLU A 108 10.07 2.38 15.13
C GLU A 108 9.70 3.81 14.67
N ALA A 109 10.54 4.43 13.85
CA ALA A 109 10.23 5.75 13.29
C ALA A 109 9.02 5.68 12.35
N LEU A 110 8.90 4.63 11.55
CA LEU A 110 7.73 4.38 10.71
C LEU A 110 6.45 4.26 11.56
N ASN A 111 6.53 3.54 12.69
CA ASN A 111 5.42 3.37 13.62
C ASN A 111 4.99 4.71 14.25
N VAL A 112 5.93 5.55 14.65
CA VAL A 112 5.62 6.91 15.16
C VAL A 112 4.92 7.74 14.09
N LEU A 113 5.45 7.77 12.87
CA LEU A 113 4.89 8.57 11.78
C LEU A 113 3.45 8.16 11.41
N ARG A 114 3.16 6.86 11.37
CA ARG A 114 1.80 6.38 11.07
C ARG A 114 0.81 6.73 12.19
N ILE A 115 1.25 6.69 13.47
CA ILE A 115 0.44 7.06 14.64
C ILE A 115 0.13 8.56 14.61
N GLU A 116 1.11 9.41 14.32
CA GLU A 116 0.89 10.86 14.15
C GLU A 116 -0.17 11.16 13.09
N LYS A 117 -0.29 10.30 12.07
CA LYS A 117 -1.30 10.41 11.02
C LYS A 117 -2.64 9.77 11.38
N GLY A 118 -2.71 9.05 12.48
CA GLY A 118 -3.91 8.29 12.90
C GLY A 118 -4.13 7.01 12.10
N PHE A 119 -3.09 6.45 11.49
CA PHE A 119 -3.20 5.21 10.73
C PHE A 119 -3.05 4.00 11.64
N LEU A 120 -4.05 3.14 11.60
CA LEU A 120 -4.11 1.93 12.41
C LEU A 120 -3.23 0.82 11.82
N HIS A 121 -2.60 0.07 12.71
CA HIS A 121 -1.77 -1.07 12.36
C HIS A 121 -2.44 -2.36 12.82
N TRP A 122 -2.77 -3.22 11.86
CA TRP A 122 -3.31 -4.54 12.16
C TRP A 122 -2.31 -5.37 12.98
N GLY A 123 -2.81 -5.98 14.03
CA GLY A 123 -1.99 -6.76 14.97
C GLY A 123 -1.35 -5.93 16.10
N HIS A 124 -1.47 -4.59 16.05
CA HIS A 124 -1.01 -3.68 17.11
C HIS A 124 -2.17 -2.89 17.72
N ASP A 125 -2.84 -2.07 16.91
CA ASP A 125 -3.92 -1.21 17.39
C ASP A 125 -5.29 -1.88 17.26
N MET A 126 -5.40 -2.86 16.38
CA MET A 126 -6.63 -3.62 16.12
C MET A 126 -6.31 -5.06 15.75
N ALA A 127 -7.24 -5.95 16.03
CA ALA A 127 -7.19 -7.37 15.73
C ALA A 127 -8.57 -7.91 15.31
N TYR A 128 -8.81 -9.19 15.44
CA TYR A 128 -10.09 -9.82 15.07
C TYR A 128 -11.27 -9.46 15.99
N ALA A 129 -10.99 -8.98 17.20
CA ALA A 129 -12.03 -8.64 18.18
C ALA A 129 -12.66 -7.27 17.90
N GLU A 130 -11.90 -6.36 17.33
CA GLU A 130 -12.35 -4.99 17.06
C GLU A 130 -13.19 -4.92 15.79
N ARG A 131 -14.24 -4.11 15.86
CA ARG A 131 -15.17 -3.87 14.73
C ARG A 131 -14.82 -2.57 14.02
N PRO A 132 -15.08 -2.45 12.72
CA PRO A 132 -14.78 -1.22 11.96
C PRO A 132 -15.34 0.06 12.59
N CYS A 133 -16.56 0.01 13.14
CA CYS A 133 -17.18 1.15 13.81
C CYS A 133 -16.48 1.57 15.11
N GLN A 134 -15.87 0.63 15.83
CA GLN A 134 -15.11 0.93 17.05
C GLN A 134 -13.75 1.57 16.75
N MET A 135 -13.23 1.33 15.57
CA MET A 135 -11.90 1.78 15.12
C MET A 135 -11.95 3.02 14.19
N GLY A 136 -13.12 3.62 14.01
CA GLY A 136 -13.27 4.77 13.12
C GLY A 136 -13.08 4.44 11.63
N LEU A 137 -13.24 3.17 11.24
CA LEU A 137 -13.05 2.68 9.88
C LEU A 137 -14.36 2.58 9.09
N GLU A 138 -15.42 3.24 9.54
CA GLU A 138 -16.74 3.21 8.89
C GLU A 138 -16.71 3.74 7.45
N PHE A 139 -15.81 4.68 7.16
CA PHE A 139 -15.65 5.26 5.82
C PHE A 139 -15.22 4.24 4.75
N ILE A 140 -14.65 3.10 5.18
CA ILE A 140 -14.28 1.98 4.29
C ILE A 140 -15.49 1.08 4.04
N CYS A 141 -16.38 0.93 5.05
CA CYS A 141 -17.56 0.10 4.97
C CYS A 141 -18.72 0.90 4.35
N LYS A 142 -19.00 0.68 3.09
CA LYS A 142 -20.00 1.44 2.31
C LYS A 142 -21.24 0.61 2.03
N PRO A 143 -22.12 0.36 3.01
CA PRO A 143 -23.25 -0.55 2.88
C PRO A 143 -24.32 -0.08 1.89
N ASN A 144 -24.31 1.19 1.51
CA ASN A 144 -25.28 1.81 0.59
C ASN A 144 -24.77 1.87 -0.86
N GLU A 145 -23.54 1.43 -1.14
CA GLU A 145 -23.03 1.31 -2.50
C GLU A 145 -23.55 0.00 -3.11
N HIS A 146 -23.68 -0.03 -4.43
CA HIS A 146 -24.46 -1.01 -5.22
C HIS A 146 -24.05 -2.48 -5.08
N THR A 147 -22.90 -2.78 -4.50
CA THR A 147 -22.40 -4.16 -4.37
C THR A 147 -22.39 -4.58 -2.91
N PRO A 148 -23.22 -5.57 -2.51
CA PRO A 148 -23.16 -6.11 -1.17
C PRO A 148 -21.81 -6.78 -0.92
N PHE A 149 -21.36 -6.77 0.33
CA PHE A 149 -20.11 -7.37 0.75
C PHE A 149 -20.30 -8.40 1.86
N ILE A 150 -19.38 -9.34 1.97
CA ILE A 150 -19.42 -10.37 3.01
C ILE A 150 -19.33 -9.70 4.39
N GLY A 151 -20.31 -9.97 5.26
CA GLY A 151 -20.41 -9.38 6.60
C GLY A 151 -21.19 -8.06 6.67
N GLN A 152 -21.81 -7.60 5.59
CA GLN A 152 -22.59 -6.36 5.57
C GLN A 152 -23.72 -6.34 6.62
N GLU A 153 -24.47 -7.42 6.74
CA GLU A 153 -25.56 -7.54 7.73
C GLU A 153 -25.03 -7.42 9.16
N ALA A 154 -23.94 -8.13 9.47
CA ALA A 154 -23.30 -8.05 10.77
C ALA A 154 -22.76 -6.63 11.07
N TYR A 155 -22.18 -5.97 10.07
CA TYR A 155 -21.72 -4.59 10.18
C TYR A 155 -22.87 -3.63 10.49
N LEU A 156 -24.01 -3.74 9.78
CA LEU A 156 -25.17 -2.90 10.00
C LEU A 156 -25.79 -3.12 11.39
N ALA A 157 -25.89 -4.37 11.84
CA ALA A 157 -26.35 -4.69 13.18
C ALA A 157 -25.44 -4.10 14.27
N HIS A 158 -24.13 -4.16 14.08
CA HIS A 158 -23.17 -3.58 15.03
C HIS A 158 -23.15 -2.05 15.05
N LYS A 159 -23.51 -1.41 13.94
CA LYS A 159 -23.58 0.05 13.87
C LYS A 159 -24.77 0.63 14.65
N GLN A 160 -25.80 -0.17 14.90
CA GLN A 160 -26.99 0.21 15.65
C GLN A 160 -26.89 -0.06 17.15
N SER A 161 -25.90 -0.81 17.59
CA SER A 161 -25.66 -1.17 18.99
C SER A 161 -24.66 -0.25 19.67
#